data_cd4df04cc1dbffb9ab274882183b6d2d
#
_entry.id   cd4df04cc1dbffb9ab274882183b6d2d
#
_cell.length_a   1.000
_cell.length_b   1.000
_cell.length_c   1.000
_cell.angle_alpha   90.00
_cell.angle_beta   90.00
_cell.angle_gamma   90.00
#
_symmetry.space_group_name_H-M   'P 1'
#
loop_
_entity.id
_entity.type
_entity.pdbx_description
1 polymer ?
#
loop_
_entity_poly.entity_id
_entity_poly.type
_entity_poly.pdbx_seq_one_letter_code
_entity_poly.pdbx_strand_id
1 'polypeptide(L)'
;MYQTITANLMVKNIKDTIEFYEDKLEFKTITTVPEGGDILNFAILGKDKITIMLQEQQNLLAEYSTLQNGAITPTLTLFITVDDVKKLYDDLKDKVKIAKELHQTFYGKDEFAIFDNNGNILTISC
;
A
#
# COMPACT_ATOMS: atom_id res chain seq x y z
N MET A 1 23.97 -13.06 1.53
CA MET A 1 22.71 -13.29 2.26
C MET A 1 21.73 -12.16 1.98
N TYR A 2 20.55 -12.50 1.51
CA TYR A 2 19.48 -11.50 1.35
C TYR A 2 18.91 -11.18 2.72
N GLN A 3 18.57 -9.92 2.97
CA GLN A 3 18.12 -9.48 4.29
C GLN A 3 16.65 -9.02 4.29
N THR A 4 16.26 -8.22 3.32
CA THR A 4 14.89 -7.70 3.25
C THR A 4 14.44 -7.55 1.81
N ILE A 5 13.14 -7.49 1.63
CA ILE A 5 12.53 -7.05 0.39
C ILE A 5 11.42 -6.06 0.74
N THR A 6 11.39 -4.91 0.08
CA THR A 6 10.42 -3.86 0.34
C THR A 6 9.77 -3.44 -0.97
N ALA A 7 8.44 -3.42 -1.00
CA ALA A 7 7.71 -2.91 -2.15
C ALA A 7 7.90 -1.40 -2.26
N ASN A 8 8.22 -0.92 -3.46
CA ASN A 8 8.25 0.51 -3.79
C ASN A 8 7.12 0.78 -4.78
N LEU A 9 6.07 1.41 -4.32
CA LEU A 9 4.85 1.61 -5.09
C LEU A 9 4.91 2.92 -5.86
N MET A 10 4.59 2.86 -7.15
CA MET A 10 4.41 4.07 -7.96
C MET A 10 3.09 4.72 -7.59
N VAL A 11 3.12 6.00 -7.24
CA VAL A 11 1.94 6.75 -6.83
C VAL A 11 1.84 8.08 -7.55
N LYS A 12 0.63 8.61 -7.67
CA LYS A 12 0.41 9.92 -8.29
C LYS A 12 0.83 11.06 -7.37
N ASN A 13 0.46 10.95 -6.10
CA ASN A 13 0.69 12.00 -5.11
C ASN A 13 1.09 11.37 -3.79
N ILE A 14 2.29 11.70 -3.31
CA ILE A 14 2.84 11.11 -2.08
C ILE A 14 1.98 11.52 -0.87
N LYS A 15 1.61 12.80 -0.73
CA LYS A 15 0.84 13.25 0.43
C LYS A 15 -0.53 12.60 0.52
N ASP A 16 -1.24 12.49 -0.59
CA ASP A 16 -2.54 11.83 -0.62
C ASP A 16 -2.42 10.35 -0.23
N THR A 17 -1.36 9.71 -0.68
CA THR A 17 -1.12 8.31 -0.37
C THR A 17 -0.73 8.11 1.10
N ILE A 18 0.13 8.99 1.64
CA ILE A 18 0.45 8.98 3.07
C ILE A 18 -0.84 9.12 3.89
N GLU A 19 -1.68 10.08 3.53
CA GLU A 19 -2.95 10.30 4.22
C GLU A 19 -3.82 9.05 4.22
N PHE A 20 -3.95 8.38 3.07
CA PHE A 20 -4.71 7.14 2.99
C PHE A 20 -4.15 6.07 3.94
N TYR A 21 -2.85 5.82 3.87
CA TYR A 21 -2.24 4.75 4.67
C TYR A 21 -2.23 5.09 6.16
N GLU A 22 -2.04 6.35 6.53
CA GLU A 22 -2.09 6.76 7.93
C GLU A 22 -3.51 6.72 8.49
N ASP A 23 -4.47 7.29 7.78
CA ASP A 23 -5.85 7.41 8.28
C ASP A 23 -6.61 6.09 8.25
N LYS A 24 -6.42 5.27 7.21
CA LYS A 24 -7.19 4.05 7.03
C LYS A 24 -6.51 2.81 7.60
N LEU A 25 -5.20 2.73 7.47
CA LEU A 25 -4.44 1.53 7.80
C LEU A 25 -3.48 1.72 8.97
N GLU A 26 -3.46 2.92 9.55
CA GLU A 26 -2.67 3.24 10.74
C GLU A 26 -1.16 3.07 10.54
N PHE A 27 -0.68 3.24 9.30
CA PHE A 27 0.74 3.34 9.03
C PHE A 27 1.29 4.65 9.60
N LYS A 28 2.61 4.70 9.80
CA LYS A 28 3.32 5.91 10.19
C LYS A 28 4.38 6.21 9.16
N THR A 29 4.55 7.49 8.85
CA THR A 29 5.61 7.95 7.96
C THR A 29 6.94 7.89 8.70
N ILE A 30 7.89 7.15 8.12
CA ILE A 30 9.24 7.03 8.68
C ILE A 30 10.14 8.13 8.14
N THR A 31 10.09 8.36 6.82
CA THR A 31 10.88 9.42 6.18
C THR A 31 10.23 9.86 4.87
N THR A 32 10.58 11.05 4.43
CA THR A 32 10.15 11.59 3.12
C THR A 32 11.34 12.22 2.42
N VAL A 33 11.23 12.34 1.08
CA VAL A 33 12.19 13.07 0.26
C VAL A 33 11.42 14.03 -0.65
N PRO A 34 11.68 15.32 -0.61
CA PRO A 34 12.53 16.02 0.34
C PRO A 34 11.98 15.92 1.76
N GLU A 35 12.85 16.09 2.75
CA GLU A 35 12.44 16.08 4.14
C GLU A 35 11.60 17.34 4.41
N GLY A 36 10.31 17.13 4.65
CA GLY A 36 9.35 18.21 4.76
C GLY A 36 9.03 18.85 3.40
N GLY A 37 8.20 19.86 3.40
CA GLY A 37 7.78 20.56 2.19
C GLY A 37 6.47 20.05 1.62
N ASP A 38 5.98 20.75 0.60
CA ASP A 38 4.64 20.52 0.06
C ASP A 38 4.61 19.51 -1.08
N ILE A 39 5.72 19.36 -1.79
CA ILE A 39 5.83 18.44 -2.92
C ILE A 39 6.86 17.38 -2.56
N LEU A 40 6.39 16.15 -2.38
CA LEU A 40 7.22 15.01 -2.01
C LEU A 40 7.40 14.09 -3.21
N ASN A 41 8.60 13.51 -3.33
CA ASN A 41 8.94 12.56 -4.38
C ASN A 41 8.98 11.11 -3.89
N PHE A 42 9.16 10.92 -2.59
CA PHE A 42 9.39 9.60 -2.02
C PHE A 42 9.00 9.59 -0.54
N ALA A 43 8.57 8.42 -0.07
CA ALA A 43 8.30 8.21 1.35
C ALA A 43 8.50 6.75 1.73
N ILE A 44 8.80 6.52 3.00
CA ILE A 44 8.80 5.21 3.62
C ILE A 44 7.78 5.22 4.73
N LEU A 45 6.88 4.27 4.71
CA LEU A 45 5.83 4.10 5.72
C LEU A 45 6.01 2.77 6.43
N GLY A 46 5.67 2.74 7.72
CA GLY A 46 5.76 1.53 8.52
C GLY A 46 4.53 1.28 9.36
N LYS A 47 4.23 0.02 9.58
CA LYS A 47 3.19 -0.46 10.50
C LYS A 47 3.65 -1.78 11.09
N ASP A 48 3.79 -1.83 12.41
CA ASP A 48 4.28 -3.03 13.10
C ASP A 48 5.60 -3.52 12.50
N LYS A 49 5.63 -4.71 11.92
CA LYS A 49 6.85 -5.32 11.35
C LYS A 49 7.02 -5.07 9.86
N ILE A 50 6.12 -4.34 9.24
CA ILE A 50 6.15 -4.17 7.79
C ILE A 50 6.46 -2.73 7.41
N THR A 51 7.09 -2.58 6.26
CA THR A 51 7.35 -1.28 5.63
C THR A 51 6.98 -1.33 4.17
N ILE A 52 6.59 -0.18 3.64
CA ILE A 52 6.42 0.03 2.20
C ILE A 52 7.10 1.34 1.83
N MET A 53 7.45 1.45 0.57
CA MET A 53 7.98 2.69 -0.01
C MET A 53 6.99 3.23 -1.03
N LEU A 54 6.96 4.54 -1.17
CA LEU A 54 6.15 5.25 -2.14
C LEU A 54 7.08 6.13 -2.95
N GLN A 55 6.94 6.11 -4.28
CA GLN A 55 7.69 7.02 -5.15
C GLN A 55 6.75 7.64 -6.15
N GLU A 56 6.87 8.96 -6.32
CA GLU A 56 6.04 9.71 -7.24
C GLU A 56 6.32 9.28 -8.68
N GLN A 57 5.27 9.19 -9.50
CA GLN A 57 5.30 8.60 -10.82
C GLN A 57 6.41 9.17 -11.71
N GLN A 58 6.48 10.48 -11.88
CA GLN A 58 7.48 11.09 -12.76
C GLN A 58 8.89 10.90 -12.23
N ASN A 59 9.05 10.96 -10.92
CA ASN A 59 10.33 10.73 -10.27
C ASN A 59 10.82 9.30 -10.50
N LEU A 60 9.94 8.32 -10.34
CA LEU A 60 10.27 6.91 -10.56
C LEU A 60 10.57 6.62 -12.04
N LEU A 61 9.80 7.20 -12.96
CA LEU A 61 10.03 7.03 -14.40
C LEU A 61 11.34 7.67 -14.85
N ALA A 62 11.77 8.76 -14.22
CA ALA A 62 13.07 9.35 -14.48
C ALA A 62 14.21 8.43 -14.06
N GLU A 63 14.01 7.65 -13.01
CA GLU A 63 15.00 6.70 -12.51
C GLU A 63 15.00 5.39 -13.32
N TYR A 64 13.81 4.88 -13.65
CA TYR A 64 13.64 3.63 -14.38
C TYR A 64 12.70 3.82 -15.56
N SER A 65 13.24 4.27 -16.69
CA SER A 65 12.45 4.58 -17.89
C SER A 65 11.72 3.36 -18.47
N THR A 66 12.13 2.15 -18.11
CA THR A 66 11.46 0.93 -18.57
C THR A 66 10.09 0.71 -17.91
N LEU A 67 9.76 1.47 -16.86
CA LEU A 67 8.43 1.43 -16.22
C LEU A 67 7.44 2.38 -16.90
N GLN A 68 7.64 2.69 -18.15
CA GLN A 68 7.13 3.90 -18.78
C GLN A 68 5.72 3.88 -19.33
N ASN A 69 4.90 2.93 -19.08
CA ASN A 69 3.53 3.03 -19.57
C ASN A 69 2.76 4.20 -18.97
N GLY A 70 3.39 4.90 -18.02
CA GLY A 70 2.84 6.13 -17.43
C GLY A 70 1.55 5.93 -16.67
N ALA A 71 0.88 4.81 -16.82
CA ALA A 71 -0.35 4.50 -16.12
C ALA A 71 -0.04 3.75 -14.82
N ILE A 72 -0.69 4.18 -13.73
CA ILE A 72 -0.64 3.44 -12.48
C ILE A 72 -1.73 2.39 -12.54
N THR A 73 -1.36 1.18 -13.00
CA THR A 73 -2.25 0.04 -13.05
C THR A 73 -1.67 -1.07 -12.20
N PRO A 74 -2.44 -1.62 -11.26
CA PRO A 74 -1.93 -2.68 -10.41
C PRO A 74 -1.71 -3.96 -11.20
N THR A 75 -0.51 -4.53 -11.07
CA THR A 75 -0.13 -5.81 -11.68
C THR A 75 0.22 -6.86 -10.64
N LEU A 76 0.14 -6.49 -9.37
CA LEU A 76 0.40 -7.38 -8.24
C LEU A 76 -0.53 -7.05 -7.10
N THR A 77 -0.61 -7.93 -6.12
CA THR A 77 -1.25 -7.64 -4.85
C THR A 77 -0.20 -7.69 -3.75
N LEU A 78 -0.40 -6.90 -2.71
CA LEU A 78 0.37 -7.02 -1.49
C LEU A 78 -0.41 -7.92 -0.55
N PHE A 79 0.21 -9.00 -0.11
CA PHE A 79 -0.43 -9.98 0.77
C PHE A 79 0.00 -9.71 2.21
N ILE A 80 -0.95 -9.34 3.04
CA ILE A 80 -0.71 -8.94 4.43
C ILE A 80 -1.39 -9.94 5.34
N THR A 81 -0.63 -10.54 6.25
CA THR A 81 -1.22 -11.38 7.29
C THR A 81 -1.43 -10.57 8.56
N VAL A 82 -2.57 -10.77 9.18
CA VAL A 82 -2.96 -10.06 10.41
C VAL A 82 -3.46 -11.07 11.45
N ASP A 83 -3.59 -10.62 12.68
CA ASP A 83 -4.07 -11.49 13.76
C ASP A 83 -5.58 -11.68 13.74
N ASP A 84 -6.33 -10.60 13.44
CA ASP A 84 -7.80 -10.63 13.48
C ASP A 84 -8.37 -9.96 12.23
N VAL A 85 -8.53 -10.77 11.19
CA VAL A 85 -9.01 -10.29 9.90
C VAL A 85 -10.46 -9.82 9.95
N LYS A 86 -11.29 -10.47 10.74
CA LYS A 86 -12.73 -10.12 10.84
C LYS A 86 -12.92 -8.75 11.46
N LYS A 87 -12.17 -8.47 12.53
CA LYS A 87 -12.20 -7.16 13.18
C LYS A 87 -11.71 -6.08 12.22
N LEU A 88 -10.61 -6.32 11.53
CA LEU A 88 -10.08 -5.36 10.58
C LEU A 88 -11.05 -5.10 9.43
N TYR A 89 -11.70 -6.15 8.92
CA TYR A 89 -12.72 -6.00 7.89
C TYR A 89 -13.88 -5.11 8.38
N ASP A 90 -14.39 -5.37 9.58
CA ASP A 90 -15.48 -4.57 10.14
C ASP A 90 -15.07 -3.10 10.32
N ASP A 91 -13.83 -2.86 10.72
CA ASP A 91 -13.32 -1.49 10.89
C ASP A 91 -13.14 -0.77 9.55
N LEU A 92 -12.82 -1.47 8.49
CA LEU A 92 -12.46 -0.87 7.20
C LEU A 92 -13.57 -0.83 6.17
N LYS A 93 -14.53 -1.75 6.21
CA LYS A 93 -15.49 -1.99 5.11
C LYS A 93 -16.25 -0.75 4.65
N ASP A 94 -16.52 0.18 5.54
CA ASP A 94 -17.25 1.42 5.22
C ASP A 94 -16.33 2.62 4.98
N LYS A 95 -15.02 2.44 5.10
CA LYS A 95 -14.03 3.52 5.00
C LYS A 95 -13.16 3.43 3.76
N VAL A 96 -13.11 2.26 3.13
CA VAL A 96 -12.25 2.00 1.96
C VAL A 96 -13.05 1.29 0.89
N LYS A 97 -12.52 1.31 -0.33
CA LYS A 97 -13.14 0.56 -1.44
C LYS A 97 -12.73 -0.91 -1.34
N ILE A 98 -13.71 -1.78 -1.26
CA ILE A 98 -13.49 -3.23 -1.16
C ILE A 98 -13.24 -3.80 -2.55
N ALA A 99 -12.14 -4.53 -2.71
CA ALA A 99 -11.83 -5.25 -3.94
C ALA A 99 -12.44 -6.67 -3.90
N LYS A 100 -12.45 -7.28 -2.72
CA LYS A 100 -13.07 -8.60 -2.53
C LYS A 100 -13.57 -8.69 -1.09
N GLU A 101 -14.84 -9.05 -0.95
CA GLU A 101 -15.49 -9.16 0.35
C GLU A 101 -14.87 -10.25 1.23
N LEU A 102 -15.07 -10.15 2.53
CA LEU A 102 -14.61 -11.17 3.47
C LEU A 102 -15.19 -12.52 3.10
N HIS A 103 -14.35 -13.52 2.97
CA HIS A 103 -14.74 -14.87 2.56
C HIS A 103 -13.73 -15.88 3.13
N GLN A 104 -14.12 -17.13 3.14
CA GLN A 104 -13.21 -18.21 3.46
C GLN A 104 -12.62 -18.78 2.17
N THR A 105 -11.31 -18.89 2.12
CA THR A 105 -10.61 -19.43 0.96
C THR A 105 -10.69 -20.96 0.95
N PHE A 106 -10.37 -21.56 -0.22
CA PHE A 106 -10.33 -23.02 -0.32
C PHE A 106 -9.22 -23.65 0.55
N TYR A 107 -8.21 -22.86 0.92
CA TYR A 107 -7.12 -23.33 1.78
C TYR A 107 -7.36 -22.98 3.26
N GLY A 108 -8.59 -22.62 3.63
CA GLY A 108 -9.01 -22.49 5.02
C GLY A 108 -8.67 -21.20 5.72
N LYS A 109 -8.40 -20.13 4.98
CA LYS A 109 -8.13 -18.80 5.54
C LYS A 109 -9.33 -17.89 5.37
N ASP A 110 -9.48 -16.94 6.28
CA ASP A 110 -10.42 -15.83 6.09
C ASP A 110 -9.65 -14.69 5.45
N GLU A 111 -10.19 -14.15 4.34
CA GLU A 111 -9.52 -13.10 3.57
C GLU A 111 -10.50 -12.07 3.05
N PHE A 112 -10.00 -10.85 2.90
CA PHE A 112 -10.65 -9.82 2.09
C PHE A 112 -9.56 -9.00 1.39
N ALA A 113 -9.97 -8.18 0.42
CA ALA A 113 -9.03 -7.32 -0.27
C ALA A 113 -9.61 -5.92 -0.44
N ILE A 114 -8.75 -4.93 -0.36
CA ILE A 114 -9.11 -3.53 -0.52
C ILE A 114 -8.29 -2.89 -1.62
N PHE A 115 -8.78 -1.76 -2.14
CA PHE A 115 -7.99 -0.87 -2.98
C PHE A 115 -7.41 0.24 -2.10
N ASP A 116 -6.15 0.61 -2.38
CA ASP A 116 -5.65 1.87 -1.86
C ASP A 116 -6.09 3.02 -2.79
N ASN A 117 -5.64 4.24 -2.51
CA ASN A 117 -6.02 5.42 -3.28
C ASN A 117 -5.43 5.47 -4.70
N ASN A 118 -4.51 4.57 -5.03
CA ASN A 118 -3.91 4.44 -6.37
C ASN A 118 -4.41 3.20 -7.11
N GLY A 119 -5.33 2.45 -6.53
CA GLY A 119 -5.85 1.22 -7.12
C GLY A 119 -5.00 -0.02 -6.86
N ASN A 120 -3.98 0.07 -6.00
CA ASN A 120 -3.23 -1.11 -5.58
C ASN A 120 -4.14 -2.00 -4.72
N ILE A 121 -3.99 -3.31 -4.89
CA ILE A 121 -4.80 -4.28 -4.16
C ILE A 121 -4.00 -4.80 -2.97
N LEU A 122 -4.58 -4.66 -1.78
CA LEU A 122 -4.05 -5.20 -0.54
C LEU A 122 -4.93 -6.37 -0.12
N THR A 123 -4.38 -7.58 -0.16
CA THR A 123 -5.08 -8.80 0.28
C THR A 123 -4.73 -9.03 1.75
N ILE A 124 -5.73 -9.15 2.59
CA ILE A 124 -5.57 -9.27 4.03
C ILE A 124 -6.10 -10.62 4.48
N SER A 125 -5.29 -11.37 5.19
CA SER A 125 -5.55 -12.77 5.49
C SER A 125 -5.16 -13.13 6.92
N CYS A 126 -5.86 -14.11 7.42
CA CYS A 126 -5.57 -14.70 8.73
C CYS A 126 -5.82 -16.21 8.71
#